data_32a1bd942ed25a814f33ec8326a766af
#
_entry.id   32a1bd942ed25a814f33ec8326a766af
#
_cell.length_a   1.000
_cell.length_b   1.000
_cell.length_c   1.000
_cell.angle_alpha   90.00
_cell.angle_beta   90.00
_cell.angle_gamma   90.00
#
_symmetry.space_group_name_H-M   'P 1'
#
loop_
_entity.id
_entity.type
_entity.pdbx_description
1 polymer ?
#
loop_
_entity_poly.entity_id
_entity_poly.type
_entity_poly.pdbx_seq_one_letter_code
_entity_poly.pdbx_strand_id
1 'polypeptide(L)'
;MVGLGGLGHMGVKFARAFGAHVVVITTSPAKKADALRLGAHEVILSSDPEEMKAHAGTFDFILDTISADHDINAYISMLGRDGNITLVGAPEKPLSVAAFALLFGRKSVSGSLIGGIPETQEMLDFCGEHGITADVEVIPIRKVNEAYERMLRSDVKYRFSIDMASLKAE
;
A
#
# COMPACT_ATOMS: atom_id res chain seq x y z
N MET A 1 -4.68 5.23 -1.28
CA MET A 1 -3.64 4.22 -0.98
C MET A 1 -2.49 4.93 -0.30
N VAL A 2 -2.20 4.59 0.95
CA VAL A 2 -1.09 5.18 1.71
C VAL A 2 0.07 4.20 1.74
N GLY A 3 1.22 4.66 1.24
CA GLY A 3 2.42 3.84 1.04
C GLY A 3 2.46 3.13 -0.31
N LEU A 4 3.64 3.08 -0.91
CA LEU A 4 3.91 2.37 -2.16
C LEU A 4 5.12 1.45 -1.96
N GLY A 5 4.84 0.25 -1.53
CA GLY A 5 5.79 -0.83 -1.29
C GLY A 5 5.21 -2.16 -1.73
N GLY A 6 5.65 -3.27 -1.10
CA GLY A 6 5.19 -4.61 -1.44
C GLY A 6 3.67 -4.83 -1.35
N LEU A 7 3.00 -4.24 -0.35
CA LEU A 7 1.52 -4.27 -0.26
C LEU A 7 0.89 -3.19 -1.13
N GLY A 8 1.39 -1.95 -1.04
CA GLY A 8 0.78 -0.80 -1.70
C GLY A 8 0.71 -0.93 -3.22
N HIS A 9 1.73 -1.51 -3.89
CA HIS A 9 1.69 -1.68 -5.34
C HIS A 9 0.57 -2.64 -5.80
N MET A 10 0.33 -3.72 -5.03
CA MET A 10 -0.79 -4.62 -5.28
C MET A 10 -2.13 -3.93 -4.99
N GLY A 11 -2.21 -3.17 -3.89
CA GLY A 11 -3.41 -2.40 -3.56
C GLY A 11 -3.80 -1.41 -4.65
N VAL A 12 -2.84 -0.74 -5.30
CA VAL A 12 -3.10 0.13 -6.47
C VAL A 12 -3.70 -0.66 -7.62
N LYS A 13 -3.11 -1.84 -7.96
CA LYS A 13 -3.60 -2.68 -9.06
C LYS A 13 -5.01 -3.21 -8.79
N PHE A 14 -5.29 -3.69 -7.57
CA PHE A 14 -6.63 -4.14 -7.17
C PHE A 14 -7.65 -3.01 -7.20
N ALA A 15 -7.35 -1.88 -6.57
CA ALA A 15 -8.27 -0.74 -6.55
C ALA A 15 -8.59 -0.26 -7.98
N ARG A 16 -7.61 -0.28 -8.88
CA ARG A 16 -7.80 0.03 -10.29
C ARG A 16 -8.71 -0.97 -10.98
N ALA A 17 -8.53 -2.27 -10.74
CA ALA A 17 -9.36 -3.33 -11.30
C ALA A 17 -10.81 -3.29 -10.79
N PHE A 18 -11.00 -2.86 -9.53
CA PHE A 18 -12.34 -2.58 -8.97
C PHE A 18 -12.99 -1.30 -9.50
N GLY A 19 -12.34 -0.56 -10.39
CA GLY A 19 -12.88 0.66 -10.99
C GLY A 19 -12.78 1.90 -10.09
N ALA A 20 -12.01 1.87 -9.02
CA ALA A 20 -11.84 3.02 -8.14
C ALA A 20 -11.01 4.13 -8.79
N HIS A 21 -11.27 5.39 -8.41
CA HIS A 21 -10.32 6.48 -8.62
C HIS A 21 -9.20 6.37 -7.59
N VAL A 22 -8.01 5.99 -8.03
CA VAL A 22 -6.89 5.62 -7.16
C VAL A 22 -5.94 6.79 -6.99
N VAL A 23 -5.78 7.23 -5.75
CA VAL A 23 -4.78 8.23 -5.35
C VAL A 23 -3.74 7.57 -4.46
N VAL A 24 -2.46 7.73 -4.77
CA VAL A 24 -1.35 7.23 -3.94
C VAL A 24 -0.80 8.35 -3.08
N ILE A 25 -0.67 8.12 -1.79
CA ILE A 25 -0.04 9.04 -0.85
C ILE A 25 1.32 8.47 -0.46
N THR A 26 2.39 9.22 -0.68
CA THR A 26 3.76 8.78 -0.43
C THR A 26 4.64 9.93 0.06
N THR A 27 5.66 9.63 0.87
CA THR A 27 6.69 10.61 1.26
C THR A 27 7.72 10.86 0.18
N SER A 28 7.83 9.97 -0.83
CA SER A 28 8.91 9.96 -1.80
C SER A 28 8.47 10.47 -3.18
N PRO A 29 8.96 11.64 -3.64
CA PRO A 29 8.70 12.13 -5.00
C PRO A 29 9.15 11.15 -6.10
N ALA A 30 10.22 10.38 -5.85
CA ALA A 30 10.74 9.40 -6.78
C ALA A 30 9.75 8.26 -7.11
N LYS A 31 8.76 8.03 -6.24
CA LYS A 31 7.72 7.00 -6.45
C LYS A 31 6.57 7.48 -7.34
N LYS A 32 6.49 8.76 -7.69
CA LYS A 32 5.37 9.33 -8.46
C LYS A 32 5.18 8.65 -9.82
N ALA A 33 6.25 8.50 -10.58
CA ALA A 33 6.21 7.85 -11.90
C ALA A 33 5.78 6.38 -11.80
N ASP A 34 6.26 5.65 -10.79
CA ASP A 34 5.88 4.26 -10.57
C ASP A 34 4.42 4.12 -10.15
N ALA A 35 3.91 4.98 -9.27
CA ALA A 35 2.51 4.96 -8.87
C ALA A 35 1.58 5.11 -10.08
N LEU A 36 1.87 6.07 -10.96
CA LEU A 36 1.11 6.29 -12.20
C LEU A 36 1.21 5.07 -13.15
N ARG A 37 2.41 4.50 -13.31
CA ARG A 37 2.62 3.28 -14.11
C ARG A 37 1.80 2.09 -13.60
N LEU A 38 1.65 1.97 -12.28
CA LEU A 38 0.88 0.90 -11.63
C LEU A 38 -0.63 1.09 -11.77
N GLY A 39 -1.09 2.25 -12.21
CA GLY A 39 -2.50 2.55 -12.45
C GLY A 39 -3.12 3.57 -11.50
N ALA A 40 -2.33 4.25 -10.66
CA ALA A 40 -2.83 5.40 -9.92
C ALA A 40 -3.22 6.52 -10.88
N HIS A 41 -4.26 7.26 -10.52
CA HIS A 41 -4.69 8.46 -11.26
C HIS A 41 -3.95 9.70 -10.79
N GLU A 42 -3.60 9.72 -9.49
CA GLU A 42 -2.98 10.86 -8.84
C GLU A 42 -2.02 10.42 -7.75
N VAL A 43 -1.05 11.28 -7.43
CA VAL A 43 -0.07 11.06 -6.36
C VAL A 43 0.06 12.31 -5.52
N ILE A 44 -0.13 12.15 -4.22
CA ILE A 44 0.02 13.18 -3.18
C ILE A 44 1.33 12.94 -2.42
N LEU A 45 2.10 13.98 -2.21
CA LEU A 45 3.24 13.94 -1.30
C LEU A 45 2.75 14.23 0.12
N SER A 46 2.86 13.25 1.02
CA SER A 46 2.46 13.44 2.42
C SER A 46 3.38 14.41 3.18
N SER A 47 4.52 14.75 2.61
CA SER A 47 5.41 15.81 3.12
C SER A 47 4.99 17.22 2.69
N ASP A 48 4.02 17.36 1.80
CA ASP A 48 3.46 18.64 1.36
C ASP A 48 2.10 18.88 2.04
N PRO A 49 2.03 19.79 3.03
CA PRO A 49 0.78 20.08 3.74
C PRO A 49 -0.33 20.64 2.85
N GLU A 50 0.01 21.35 1.78
CA GLU A 50 -0.99 21.94 0.87
C GLU A 50 -1.61 20.86 -0.02
N GLU A 51 -0.81 19.91 -0.54
CA GLU A 51 -1.33 18.75 -1.26
C GLU A 51 -2.26 17.91 -0.36
N MET A 52 -1.85 17.65 0.89
CA MET A 52 -2.67 16.91 1.86
C MET A 52 -3.98 17.63 2.15
N LYS A 53 -3.93 18.94 2.41
CA LYS A 53 -5.09 19.78 2.72
C LYS A 53 -6.08 19.89 1.56
N ALA A 54 -5.58 19.96 0.33
CA ALA A 54 -6.43 20.01 -0.86
C ALA A 54 -7.35 18.78 -1.00
N HIS A 55 -6.97 17.65 -0.38
CA HIS A 55 -7.72 16.40 -0.39
C HIS A 55 -8.49 16.13 0.91
N ALA A 56 -8.62 17.11 1.79
CA ALA A 56 -9.35 16.95 3.05
C ALA A 56 -10.83 16.59 2.77
N GLY A 57 -11.31 15.49 3.37
CA GLY A 57 -12.70 15.06 3.25
C GLY A 57 -13.10 14.49 1.89
N THR A 58 -12.15 14.08 1.04
CA THR A 58 -12.43 13.66 -0.34
C THR A 58 -12.44 12.15 -0.57
N PHE A 59 -11.86 11.35 0.33
CA PHE A 59 -11.75 9.91 0.13
C PHE A 59 -12.87 9.14 0.83
N ASP A 60 -13.45 8.18 0.12
CA ASP A 60 -14.40 7.22 0.68
C ASP A 60 -13.68 6.10 1.44
N PHE A 61 -12.50 5.71 0.94
CA PHE A 61 -11.73 4.60 1.48
C PHE A 61 -10.22 4.89 1.42
N ILE A 62 -9.52 4.59 2.50
CA ILE A 62 -8.06 4.65 2.57
C ILE A 62 -7.54 3.28 2.99
N LEU A 63 -6.63 2.70 2.20
CA LEU A 63 -5.85 1.52 2.58
C LEU A 63 -4.46 1.99 3.04
N ASP A 64 -4.16 1.78 4.32
CA ASP A 64 -2.90 2.15 4.92
C ASP A 64 -1.96 0.95 5.00
N THR A 65 -0.85 1.02 4.26
CA THR A 65 0.17 -0.04 4.16
C THR A 65 1.47 0.33 4.87
N ILE A 66 1.47 1.39 5.69
CA ILE A 66 2.68 1.88 6.35
C ILE A 66 2.97 1.06 7.60
N SER A 67 4.21 0.56 7.70
CA SER A 67 4.71 -0.09 8.93
C SER A 67 5.66 0.80 9.75
N ALA A 68 5.99 1.99 9.28
CA ALA A 68 6.75 2.98 10.03
C ALA A 68 5.82 3.84 10.92
N ASP A 69 6.39 4.53 11.90
CA ASP A 69 5.66 5.50 12.71
C ASP A 69 5.09 6.60 11.80
N HIS A 70 3.81 6.93 11.98
CA HIS A 70 3.14 7.98 11.23
C HIS A 70 1.92 8.52 11.99
N ASP A 71 1.43 9.70 11.60
CA ASP A 71 0.20 10.26 12.15
C ASP A 71 -1.02 9.81 11.35
N ILE A 72 -1.74 8.83 11.86
CA ILE A 72 -2.97 8.32 11.25
C ILE A 72 -4.06 9.41 11.15
N ASN A 73 -4.07 10.41 12.06
CA ASN A 73 -5.09 11.46 12.05
C ASN A 73 -5.00 12.36 10.80
N ALA A 74 -3.79 12.53 10.27
CA ALA A 74 -3.59 13.23 9.02
C ALA A 74 -4.38 12.54 7.88
N TYR A 75 -4.35 11.20 7.81
CA TYR A 75 -5.11 10.44 6.81
C TYR A 75 -6.61 10.36 7.13
N ILE A 76 -6.99 10.24 8.41
CA ILE A 76 -8.40 10.30 8.82
C ILE A 76 -9.03 11.64 8.41
N SER A 77 -8.27 12.74 8.43
CA SER A 77 -8.77 14.06 8.00
C SER A 77 -9.15 14.10 6.52
N MET A 78 -8.51 13.25 5.70
CA MET A 78 -8.77 13.16 4.26
C MET A 78 -10.01 12.31 3.92
N LEU A 79 -10.53 11.52 4.87
CA LEU A 79 -11.76 10.77 4.68
C LEU A 79 -12.97 11.69 4.63
N GLY A 80 -13.86 11.43 3.69
CA GLY A 80 -15.19 12.01 3.63
C GLY A 80 -16.12 11.46 4.71
N ARG A 81 -17.40 11.85 4.65
CA ARG A 81 -18.43 11.32 5.53
C ARG A 81 -18.62 9.82 5.29
N ASP A 82 -18.76 9.06 6.37
CA ASP A 82 -18.89 7.60 6.37
C ASP A 82 -17.65 6.86 5.82
N GLY A 83 -16.54 7.58 5.58
CA GLY A 83 -15.32 7.01 5.06
C GLY A 83 -14.63 6.07 6.04
N ASN A 84 -13.85 5.13 5.50
CA ASN A 84 -13.10 4.13 6.26
C ASN A 84 -11.62 4.18 5.93
N ILE A 85 -10.77 4.06 6.96
CA ILE A 85 -9.35 3.73 6.81
C ILE A 85 -9.10 2.32 7.32
N THR A 86 -8.52 1.47 6.46
CA THR A 86 -8.16 0.09 6.82
C THR A 86 -6.66 -0.06 6.92
N LEU A 87 -6.21 -0.54 8.08
CA LEU A 87 -4.79 -0.79 8.37
C LEU A 87 -4.42 -2.20 7.91
N VAL A 88 -3.40 -2.31 7.10
CA VAL A 88 -2.75 -3.57 6.69
C VAL A 88 -1.24 -3.52 6.93
N GLY A 89 -0.69 -2.33 7.21
CA GLY A 89 0.64 -2.15 7.77
C GLY A 89 0.64 -2.38 9.28
N ALA A 90 1.78 -2.76 9.83
CA ALA A 90 1.92 -3.06 11.27
C ALA A 90 3.08 -2.23 11.88
N PRO A 91 2.84 -0.97 12.27
CA PRO A 91 3.85 -0.18 12.98
C PRO A 91 4.12 -0.77 14.37
N GLU A 92 5.37 -0.64 14.84
CA GLU A 92 5.78 -1.15 16.16
C GLU A 92 5.06 -0.44 17.31
N LYS A 93 4.80 0.88 17.15
CA LYS A 93 4.11 1.67 18.16
C LYS A 93 2.62 1.75 17.88
N PRO A 94 1.78 1.73 18.93
CA PRO A 94 0.36 1.96 18.78
C PRO A 94 0.06 3.29 18.09
N LEU A 95 -0.86 3.28 17.14
CA LEU A 95 -1.36 4.50 16.50
C LEU A 95 -2.35 5.20 17.41
N SER A 96 -2.17 6.49 17.65
CA SER A 96 -3.08 7.30 18.45
C SER A 96 -4.18 7.90 17.58
N VAL A 97 -5.42 7.45 17.77
CA VAL A 97 -6.59 7.93 17.03
C VAL A 97 -7.35 8.94 17.87
N ALA A 98 -7.51 10.16 17.38
CA ALA A 98 -8.30 11.19 18.03
C ALA A 98 -9.80 10.91 17.85
N ALA A 99 -10.54 10.77 18.96
CA ALA A 99 -11.97 10.44 18.91
C ALA A 99 -12.78 11.42 18.04
N PHE A 100 -12.54 12.72 18.18
CA PHE A 100 -13.24 13.73 17.38
C PHE A 100 -12.95 13.64 15.88
N ALA A 101 -11.78 13.12 15.47
CA ALA A 101 -11.49 12.90 14.06
C ALA A 101 -12.45 11.88 13.42
N LEU A 102 -12.97 10.93 14.21
CA LEU A 102 -13.96 9.94 13.78
C LEU A 102 -15.39 10.46 13.92
N LEU A 103 -15.72 11.09 15.04
CA LEU A 103 -17.08 11.58 15.34
C LEU A 103 -17.56 12.58 14.28
N PHE A 104 -16.70 13.52 13.88
CA PHE A 104 -17.00 14.46 12.81
C PHE A 104 -16.93 13.76 11.43
N GLY A 105 -18.07 13.31 10.97
CA GLY A 105 -18.21 12.64 9.66
C GLY A 105 -18.47 11.14 9.76
N ARG A 106 -18.68 10.57 10.96
CA ARG A 106 -18.99 9.13 11.18
C ARG A 106 -17.97 8.20 10.51
N LYS A 107 -16.71 8.56 10.63
CA LYS A 107 -15.60 7.83 10.02
C LYS A 107 -15.28 6.58 10.83
N SER A 108 -14.65 5.59 10.20
CA SER A 108 -14.25 4.35 10.85
C SER A 108 -12.79 4.00 10.59
N VAL A 109 -12.20 3.28 11.55
CA VAL A 109 -10.88 2.67 11.45
C VAL A 109 -11.07 1.17 11.59
N SER A 110 -10.50 0.42 10.67
CA SER A 110 -10.56 -1.04 10.66
C SER A 110 -9.18 -1.63 10.38
N GLY A 111 -9.03 -2.91 10.55
CA GLY A 111 -7.81 -3.63 10.20
C GLY A 111 -8.13 -4.89 9.41
N SER A 112 -7.19 -5.32 8.60
CA SER A 112 -7.25 -6.60 7.91
C SER A 112 -5.87 -7.25 7.95
N LEU A 113 -5.86 -8.57 8.14
CA LEU A 113 -4.65 -9.36 8.12
C LEU A 113 -4.64 -10.24 6.86
N ILE A 114 -4.16 -11.46 6.98
CA ILE A 114 -4.15 -12.47 5.91
C ILE A 114 -5.54 -13.11 5.78
N GLY A 115 -5.89 -13.50 4.54
CA GLY A 115 -7.08 -14.32 4.28
C GLY A 115 -6.83 -15.82 4.48
N GLY A 116 -7.91 -16.58 4.59
CA GLY A 116 -7.88 -18.03 4.56
C GLY A 116 -7.62 -18.60 3.15
N ILE A 117 -7.53 -19.94 3.03
CA ILE A 117 -7.29 -20.59 1.74
C ILE A 117 -8.37 -20.25 0.71
N PRO A 118 -9.69 -20.27 1.06
CA PRO A 118 -10.73 -19.91 0.09
C PRO A 118 -10.61 -18.47 -0.41
N GLU A 119 -10.38 -17.51 0.49
CA GLU A 119 -10.19 -16.09 0.12
C GLU A 119 -8.93 -15.88 -0.74
N THR A 120 -7.87 -16.64 -0.46
CA THR A 120 -6.66 -16.63 -1.28
C THR A 120 -6.93 -17.16 -2.69
N GLN A 121 -7.73 -18.23 -2.82
CA GLN A 121 -8.11 -18.75 -4.13
C GLN A 121 -8.97 -17.75 -4.91
N GLU A 122 -9.98 -17.15 -4.26
CA GLU A 122 -10.81 -16.11 -4.86
C GLU A 122 -9.97 -14.93 -5.38
N MET A 123 -8.99 -14.48 -4.58
CA MET A 123 -8.06 -13.44 -4.99
C MET A 123 -7.22 -13.85 -6.19
N LEU A 124 -6.74 -15.10 -6.25
CA LEU A 124 -5.95 -15.61 -7.37
C LEU A 124 -6.79 -15.71 -8.66
N ASP A 125 -8.04 -16.15 -8.54
CA ASP A 125 -8.98 -16.25 -9.66
C ASP A 125 -9.26 -14.83 -10.22
N PHE A 126 -9.53 -13.87 -9.35
CA PHE A 126 -9.68 -12.47 -9.73
C PHE A 126 -8.42 -11.91 -10.42
N CYS A 127 -7.25 -12.22 -9.88
CA CYS A 127 -5.98 -11.82 -10.51
C CYS A 127 -5.83 -12.42 -11.90
N GLY A 128 -6.20 -13.71 -12.09
CA GLY A 128 -6.16 -14.39 -13.37
C GLY A 128 -7.10 -13.74 -14.40
N GLU A 129 -8.33 -13.41 -13.99
CA GLU A 129 -9.31 -12.76 -14.85
C GLU A 129 -8.90 -11.34 -15.29
N HIS A 130 -8.21 -10.61 -14.42
CA HIS A 130 -7.82 -9.21 -14.66
C HIS A 130 -6.37 -9.02 -15.09
N GLY A 131 -5.59 -10.09 -15.24
CA GLY A 131 -4.18 -10.03 -15.62
C GLY A 131 -3.30 -9.33 -14.57
N ILE A 132 -3.64 -9.46 -13.29
CA ILE A 132 -2.92 -8.81 -12.20
C ILE A 132 -1.80 -9.73 -11.70
N THR A 133 -0.56 -9.23 -11.72
CA THR A 133 0.61 -9.91 -11.15
C THR A 133 1.40 -8.94 -10.27
N ALA A 134 2.14 -9.47 -9.29
CA ALA A 134 3.08 -8.67 -8.54
C ALA A 134 4.28 -8.28 -9.41
N ASP A 135 4.78 -7.05 -9.23
CA ASP A 135 6.07 -6.66 -9.78
C ASP A 135 7.17 -7.30 -8.91
N VAL A 136 8.00 -8.15 -9.49
CA VAL A 136 9.04 -8.89 -8.78
C VAL A 136 10.39 -8.78 -9.48
N GLU A 137 11.45 -8.82 -8.69
CA GLU A 137 12.83 -8.99 -9.15
C GLU A 137 13.27 -10.41 -8.81
N VAL A 138 13.59 -11.21 -9.82
CA VAL A 138 14.03 -12.59 -9.64
C VAL A 138 15.53 -12.60 -9.31
N ILE A 139 15.88 -13.27 -8.22
CA ILE A 139 17.28 -13.37 -7.76
C ILE A 139 17.67 -14.83 -7.49
N PRO A 140 18.96 -15.21 -7.68
CA PRO A 140 19.45 -16.49 -7.22
C PRO A 140 19.54 -16.54 -5.69
N ILE A 141 19.41 -17.73 -5.09
CA ILE A 141 19.41 -17.91 -3.63
C ILE A 141 20.66 -17.32 -2.94
N ARG A 142 21.83 -17.39 -3.57
CA ARG A 142 23.08 -16.83 -3.04
C ARG A 142 23.04 -15.32 -2.82
N LYS A 143 22.08 -14.59 -3.43
CA LYS A 143 21.90 -13.14 -3.27
C LYS A 143 20.89 -12.76 -2.19
N VAL A 144 20.40 -13.71 -1.39
CA VAL A 144 19.37 -13.43 -0.38
C VAL A 144 19.80 -12.36 0.64
N ASN A 145 21.06 -12.39 1.09
CA ASN A 145 21.57 -11.38 2.05
C ASN A 145 21.66 -9.98 1.41
N GLU A 146 22.13 -9.89 0.16
CA GLU A 146 22.13 -8.64 -0.61
C GLU A 146 20.71 -8.08 -0.78
N ALA A 147 19.74 -8.96 -1.05
CA ALA A 147 18.34 -8.59 -1.18
C ALA A 147 17.76 -8.02 0.13
N TYR A 148 18.08 -8.60 1.28
CA TYR A 148 17.69 -8.04 2.58
C TYR A 148 18.25 -6.64 2.80
N GLU A 149 19.52 -6.41 2.50
CA GLU A 149 20.12 -5.08 2.61
C GLU A 149 19.46 -4.07 1.67
N ARG A 150 19.12 -4.48 0.45
CA ARG A 150 18.41 -3.64 -0.52
C ARG A 150 16.98 -3.32 -0.04
N MET A 151 16.28 -4.27 0.57
CA MET A 151 14.95 -4.03 1.15
C MET A 151 15.01 -2.98 2.27
N LEU A 152 16.01 -3.04 3.15
CA LEU A 152 16.20 -2.03 4.21
C LEU A 152 16.39 -0.61 3.66
N ARG A 153 16.95 -0.48 2.46
CA ARG A 153 17.13 0.80 1.76
C ARG A 153 15.96 1.15 0.83
N SER A 154 14.87 0.36 0.84
CA SER A 154 13.74 0.49 -0.09
C SER A 154 14.14 0.41 -1.57
N ASP A 155 15.24 -0.28 -1.88
CA ASP A 155 15.78 -0.50 -3.22
C ASP A 155 15.27 -1.82 -3.81
N VAL A 156 13.96 -1.90 -4.03
CA VAL A 156 13.29 -3.01 -4.71
C VAL A 156 11.93 -2.59 -5.24
N LYS A 157 11.56 -3.06 -6.43
CA LYS A 157 10.24 -2.81 -7.04
C LYS A 157 9.57 -4.13 -7.42
N TYR A 158 8.76 -4.74 -6.55
CA TYR A 158 8.49 -4.34 -5.14
C TYR A 158 8.72 -5.51 -4.22
N ARG A 159 9.12 -6.66 -4.79
CA ARG A 159 9.43 -7.92 -4.09
C ARG A 159 10.59 -8.62 -4.76
N PHE A 160 11.36 -9.34 -3.97
CA PHE A 160 12.27 -10.34 -4.51
C PHE A 160 11.56 -11.70 -4.61
N SER A 161 11.73 -12.37 -5.74
CA SER A 161 11.38 -13.78 -5.93
C SER A 161 12.68 -14.58 -6.09
N ILE A 162 12.84 -15.61 -5.27
CA ILE A 162 14.07 -16.41 -5.29
C ILE A 162 13.91 -17.56 -6.26
N ASP A 163 14.79 -17.62 -7.28
CA ASP A 163 14.89 -18.79 -8.15
C ASP A 163 15.54 -19.95 -7.39
N MET A 164 14.73 -20.89 -6.94
CA MET A 164 15.19 -22.06 -6.20
C MET A 164 16.00 -23.03 -7.05
N ALA A 165 15.88 -22.99 -8.39
CA ALA A 165 16.72 -23.81 -9.26
C ALA A 165 18.20 -23.40 -9.15
N SER A 166 18.49 -22.18 -8.77
CA SER A 166 19.84 -21.67 -8.54
C SER A 166 20.60 -22.36 -7.39
N LEU A 167 19.92 -23.14 -6.52
CA LEU A 167 20.59 -24.03 -5.53
C LEU A 167 21.41 -25.14 -6.17
N LYS A 168 21.06 -25.55 -7.42
CA LYS A 168 21.74 -26.64 -8.14
C LYS A 168 22.81 -26.15 -9.10
N ALA A 169 23.02 -24.85 -9.20
CA ALA A 169 23.94 -24.21 -10.13
C ALA A 169 25.28 -23.87 -9.45
N GLU A 170 25.88 -24.83 -8.72
CA GLU A 170 27.29 -24.82 -8.25
C GLU A 170 28.19 -25.64 -9.15
#